data_69d7549098d92e1c0746b3bdc723eb44
#
_entry.id   69d7549098d92e1c0746b3bdc723eb44
#
_cell.length_a   1.000
_cell.length_b   1.000
_cell.length_c   1.000
_cell.angle_alpha   90.00
_cell.angle_beta   90.00
_cell.angle_gamma   90.00
#
_symmetry.space_group_name_H-M   'P 1'
#
loop_
_entity.id
_entity.type
_entity.pdbx_description
1 polymer ?
#
loop_
_entity_poly.entity_id
_entity_poly.type
_entity_poly.pdbx_seq_one_letter_code
_entity_poly.pdbx_strand_id
1 'polypeptide(L)'
;MLGAFTAEPAIDHPVWEHVRLGATTERGAAAAPAMSTDVVTRFAPSPTGFLHIGGARTALFNWLFARHHGGRFLLRIEDTDRARSTQPAIDAILAGMRWLGLDWDGDAVFQFARADRHAEVAHAMVAAGHAYRCYMTADEITAQRAAAQAAKQPLRIRSPWRDRTDAPADLPYVVRLRAPQEGATTIEDRVQGPVTVQNAELDDLVLLRSDGTPTYMLAVVVDDHDMGVTHVIRGDDHLNNAFRQLPIYTANGWDVPVHAHIPLIHGSDGAKLSKRHGAVGIEAYRDELGILPGALGNYLLRLGWGHGDAEIIARDEAVKWFDLGAVGKSPSRFDLKKLENLNGHYIREADDARLAALVADRLGGQADTALLTAAMPALKPRAANLIELTDATGFLFAARPLTIDEAAAPLLAGEAPAILSDLHAALDAVDDWDTEALEAAVRGVAESRGVKLGQAAQPLRAALTGRKTSPGIFDVLVLLGREESLGRIADRMAA
;
A
#
# COMPACT_ATOMS: atom_id res chain seq x y z
N MET A 1 17.75 -21.61 -23.79
CA MET A 1 16.35 -21.78 -24.20
C MET A 1 15.54 -20.74 -23.44
N LEU A 2 15.18 -19.66 -24.10
CA LEU A 2 14.37 -18.57 -23.54
C LEU A 2 12.91 -19.01 -23.67
N GLY A 3 12.28 -19.34 -22.53
CA GLY A 3 10.86 -19.60 -22.48
C GLY A 3 10.08 -18.30 -22.62
N ALA A 4 9.23 -18.25 -23.64
CA ALA A 4 8.30 -17.15 -23.87
C ALA A 4 7.30 -17.06 -22.70
N PHE A 5 7.31 -15.93 -21.99
CA PHE A 5 6.24 -15.57 -21.06
C PHE A 5 5.02 -15.21 -21.92
N THR A 6 4.00 -16.05 -21.82
CA THR A 6 2.67 -15.74 -22.31
C THR A 6 2.12 -14.59 -21.48
N ALA A 7 1.76 -13.49 -22.14
CA ALA A 7 1.08 -12.37 -21.53
C ALA A 7 -0.26 -12.85 -20.95
N GLU A 8 -0.43 -12.73 -19.64
CA GLU A 8 -1.74 -12.80 -19.00
C GLU A 8 -2.61 -11.67 -19.55
N PRO A 9 -3.94 -11.90 -19.73
CA PRO A 9 -4.82 -10.88 -20.25
C PRO A 9 -4.84 -9.67 -19.32
N ALA A 10 -4.72 -8.49 -19.90
CA ALA A 10 -4.87 -7.23 -19.20
C ALA A 10 -6.22 -7.22 -18.48
N ILE A 11 -6.18 -7.37 -17.16
CA ILE A 11 -7.35 -7.15 -16.32
C ILE A 11 -7.56 -5.65 -16.30
N ASP A 12 -8.59 -5.18 -16.99
CA ASP A 12 -9.06 -3.80 -16.98
C ASP A 12 -9.57 -3.50 -15.56
N HIS A 13 -8.72 -2.84 -14.75
CA HIS A 13 -9.04 -2.56 -13.35
C HIS A 13 -9.04 -1.06 -13.07
N PRO A 14 -10.21 -0.44 -12.95
CA PRO A 14 -10.33 0.79 -12.17
C PRO A 14 -10.37 0.43 -10.68
N VAL A 15 -9.21 0.45 -10.05
CA VAL A 15 -9.02 0.01 -8.64
C VAL A 15 -9.66 0.96 -7.62
N TRP A 16 -10.16 2.12 -8.08
CA TRP A 16 -10.77 3.16 -7.24
C TRP A 16 -12.05 3.70 -7.91
N GLU A 17 -12.99 2.87 -8.36
CA GLU A 17 -14.22 3.37 -8.96
C GLU A 17 -15.23 3.88 -7.94
N HIS A 18 -15.67 5.08 -8.25
CA HIS A 18 -16.89 5.81 -7.91
C HIS A 18 -17.76 5.35 -6.73
N VAL A 19 -17.55 5.99 -5.60
CA VAL A 19 -18.64 6.29 -4.67
C VAL A 19 -19.34 7.55 -5.24
N ARG A 20 -20.51 7.39 -5.87
CA ARG A 20 -21.34 8.53 -6.28
C ARG A 20 -21.96 9.13 -5.03
N LEU A 21 -21.37 10.18 -4.51
CA LEU A 21 -22.04 11.08 -3.59
C LEU A 21 -22.98 11.99 -4.40
N GLY A 22 -24.23 12.07 -3.96
CA GLY A 22 -25.28 12.88 -4.58
C GLY A 22 -24.85 14.33 -4.78
N ALA A 23 -25.10 14.84 -5.96
CA ALA A 23 -24.78 16.20 -6.39
C ALA A 23 -25.50 17.23 -5.52
N THR A 24 -24.75 18.12 -4.89
CA THR A 24 -25.21 19.44 -4.50
C THR A 24 -24.43 20.50 -5.27
N THR A 25 -25.22 21.36 -5.87
CA THR A 25 -24.99 22.44 -6.83
C THR A 25 -23.81 23.38 -6.56
N GLU A 26 -23.10 23.60 -7.65
CA GLU A 26 -22.31 24.74 -8.15
C GLU A 26 -22.09 25.99 -7.26
N ARG A 27 -20.79 26.33 -7.08
CA ARG A 27 -20.31 27.72 -7.24
C ARG A 27 -18.98 27.71 -7.97
N GLY A 28 -18.90 28.58 -8.98
CA GLY A 28 -17.84 28.65 -9.97
C GLY A 28 -16.43 28.73 -9.41
N ALA A 29 -15.62 27.86 -9.90
CA ALA A 29 -14.16 27.88 -9.72
C ALA A 29 -13.55 28.64 -10.89
N ALA A 30 -12.75 29.67 -10.57
CA ALA A 30 -11.87 30.31 -11.53
C ALA A 30 -10.92 29.28 -12.14
N ALA A 31 -10.72 29.34 -13.46
CA ALA A 31 -9.81 28.47 -14.19
C ALA A 31 -8.41 28.53 -13.55
N ALA A 32 -7.89 27.40 -13.11
CA ALA A 32 -6.51 27.27 -12.67
C ALA A 32 -5.58 27.56 -13.88
N PRO A 33 -4.44 28.24 -13.69
CA PRO A 33 -3.50 28.51 -14.77
C PRO A 33 -3.02 27.19 -15.38
N ALA A 34 -2.89 27.15 -16.71
CA ALA A 34 -2.36 26.03 -17.45
C ALA A 34 -0.99 25.64 -16.87
N MET A 35 -0.92 24.46 -16.23
CA MET A 35 0.26 23.98 -15.54
C MET A 35 1.20 23.31 -16.54
N SER A 36 2.51 23.55 -16.41
CA SER A 36 3.53 23.01 -17.29
C SER A 36 3.53 21.49 -17.25
N THR A 37 3.61 20.85 -18.41
CA THR A 37 3.64 19.38 -18.60
C THR A 37 4.95 18.73 -18.14
N ASP A 38 5.78 19.44 -17.40
CA ASP A 38 7.17 19.07 -17.12
C ASP A 38 7.37 18.39 -15.75
N VAL A 39 6.31 18.05 -15.03
CA VAL A 39 6.45 17.37 -13.74
C VAL A 39 6.78 15.90 -13.95
N VAL A 40 7.95 15.48 -13.46
CA VAL A 40 8.39 14.07 -13.44
C VAL A 40 8.77 13.71 -12.02
N THR A 41 8.05 12.75 -11.44
CA THR A 41 8.36 12.16 -10.14
C THR A 41 8.79 10.70 -10.30
N ARG A 42 9.32 10.12 -9.25
CA ARG A 42 9.65 8.70 -9.24
C ARG A 42 9.46 8.07 -7.87
N PHE A 43 9.09 6.79 -7.85
CA PHE A 43 9.27 5.92 -6.72
C PHE A 43 10.54 5.09 -6.95
N ALA A 44 11.43 5.04 -5.94
CA ALA A 44 12.75 4.44 -6.08
C ALA A 44 13.02 3.47 -4.89
N PRO A 45 12.31 2.30 -4.83
CA PRO A 45 12.48 1.36 -3.75
C PRO A 45 13.76 0.52 -3.90
N SER A 46 14.42 0.22 -2.76
CA SER A 46 15.46 -0.81 -2.70
C SER A 46 14.80 -2.18 -2.44
N PRO A 47 15.06 -3.21 -3.29
CA PRO A 47 14.38 -4.50 -3.20
C PRO A 47 15.06 -5.41 -2.14
N THR A 48 15.16 -4.91 -0.92
CA THR A 48 15.75 -5.62 0.24
C THR A 48 14.69 -6.24 1.15
N GLY A 49 13.41 -6.19 0.74
CA GLY A 49 12.25 -6.71 1.44
C GLY A 49 10.95 -6.31 0.75
N PHE A 50 9.84 -6.60 1.40
CA PHE A 50 8.51 -6.28 0.90
C PHE A 50 8.23 -4.77 0.89
N LEU A 51 7.28 -4.35 0.06
CA LEU A 51 6.80 -2.96 0.05
C LEU A 51 6.02 -2.68 1.34
N HIS A 52 6.62 -1.97 2.28
CA HIS A 52 5.95 -1.57 3.52
C HIS A 52 5.12 -0.29 3.32
N ILE A 53 4.17 -0.03 4.23
CA ILE A 53 3.23 1.10 4.11
C ILE A 53 3.89 2.47 3.98
N GLY A 54 5.07 2.68 4.57
CA GLY A 54 5.84 3.93 4.38
C GLY A 54 6.31 4.11 2.94
N GLY A 55 6.80 3.03 2.30
CA GLY A 55 7.14 3.01 0.88
C GLY A 55 5.89 3.21 0.01
N ALA A 56 4.81 2.49 0.31
CA ALA A 56 3.54 2.62 -0.40
C ALA A 56 2.97 4.04 -0.34
N ARG A 57 3.03 4.72 0.82
CA ARG A 57 2.65 6.13 0.94
C ARG A 57 3.54 7.05 0.11
N THR A 58 4.85 6.81 0.13
CA THR A 58 5.78 7.59 -0.68
C THR A 58 5.47 7.42 -2.17
N ALA A 59 5.20 6.19 -2.63
CA ALA A 59 4.78 5.91 -4.00
C ALA A 59 3.47 6.65 -4.33
N LEU A 60 2.46 6.55 -3.45
CA LEU A 60 1.16 7.23 -3.62
C LEU A 60 1.32 8.74 -3.76
N PHE A 61 2.13 9.39 -2.91
CA PHE A 61 2.33 10.86 -2.97
C PHE A 61 3.04 11.29 -4.26
N ASN A 62 4.06 10.53 -4.71
CA ASN A 62 4.70 10.76 -6.00
C ASN A 62 3.71 10.60 -7.17
N TRP A 63 2.89 9.53 -7.13
CA TRP A 63 1.88 9.24 -8.14
C TRP A 63 0.82 10.35 -8.19
N LEU A 64 0.26 10.74 -7.03
CA LEU A 64 -0.76 11.78 -6.94
C LEU A 64 -0.22 13.12 -7.46
N PHE A 65 0.98 13.50 -7.06
CA PHE A 65 1.59 14.75 -7.49
C PHE A 65 1.82 14.78 -9.01
N ALA A 66 2.34 13.69 -9.58
CA ALA A 66 2.49 13.58 -11.03
C ALA A 66 1.13 13.66 -11.75
N ARG A 67 0.14 12.89 -11.32
CA ARG A 67 -1.19 12.86 -11.96
C ARG A 67 -1.94 14.19 -11.80
N HIS A 68 -1.81 14.87 -10.66
CA HIS A 68 -2.37 16.21 -10.44
C HIS A 68 -1.87 17.22 -11.47
N HIS A 69 -0.58 17.17 -11.79
CA HIS A 69 0.06 18.09 -12.74
C HIS A 69 0.03 17.60 -14.20
N GLY A 70 -0.62 16.49 -14.51
CA GLY A 70 -0.59 15.88 -15.86
C GLY A 70 0.81 15.43 -16.28
N GLY A 71 1.70 15.19 -15.31
CA GLY A 71 3.09 14.79 -15.49
C GLY A 71 3.28 13.28 -15.49
N ARG A 72 4.55 12.83 -15.37
CA ARG A 72 4.96 11.43 -15.39
C ARG A 72 5.37 10.93 -14.01
N PHE A 73 4.96 9.71 -13.68
CA PHE A 73 5.39 8.97 -12.50
C PHE A 73 6.23 7.76 -12.93
N LEU A 74 7.49 7.73 -12.55
CA LEU A 74 8.46 6.71 -12.96
C LEU A 74 8.74 5.72 -11.81
N LEU A 75 9.19 4.51 -12.19
CA LEU A 75 9.63 3.50 -11.23
C LEU A 75 11.11 3.16 -11.46
N ARG A 76 11.92 3.21 -10.39
CA ARG A 76 13.31 2.77 -10.39
C ARG A 76 13.55 1.78 -9.27
N ILE A 77 14.06 0.62 -9.59
CA ILE A 77 14.48 -0.40 -8.62
C ILE A 77 15.94 -0.16 -8.25
N GLU A 78 16.21 0.19 -6.99
CA GLU A 78 17.55 0.49 -6.49
C GLU A 78 18.24 -0.81 -6.01
N ASP A 79 18.66 -1.64 -6.96
CA ASP A 79 19.25 -2.97 -6.77
C ASP A 79 20.79 -2.99 -6.79
N THR A 80 21.44 -1.88 -6.44
CA THR A 80 22.92 -1.77 -6.40
C THR A 80 23.55 -2.62 -5.32
N ASP A 81 22.84 -2.98 -4.25
CA ASP A 81 23.27 -3.96 -3.25
C ASP A 81 22.81 -5.35 -3.69
N ARG A 82 23.61 -5.99 -4.54
CA ARG A 82 23.28 -7.30 -5.13
C ARG A 82 23.10 -8.42 -4.10
N ALA A 83 23.78 -8.32 -2.96
CA ALA A 83 23.68 -9.35 -1.92
C ALA A 83 22.32 -9.34 -1.21
N ARG A 84 21.68 -8.18 -1.11
CA ARG A 84 20.37 -8.02 -0.46
C ARG A 84 19.21 -7.86 -1.43
N SER A 85 19.47 -7.60 -2.71
CA SER A 85 18.43 -7.46 -3.74
C SER A 85 18.04 -8.82 -4.29
N THR A 86 16.77 -9.19 -4.12
CA THR A 86 16.26 -10.49 -4.55
C THR A 86 15.12 -10.35 -5.54
N GLN A 87 14.99 -11.29 -6.51
CA GLN A 87 13.88 -11.26 -7.47
C GLN A 87 12.51 -11.33 -6.78
N PRO A 88 12.27 -12.18 -5.75
CA PRO A 88 10.98 -12.17 -5.04
C PRO A 88 10.63 -10.82 -4.42
N ALA A 89 11.61 -10.05 -3.92
CA ALA A 89 11.36 -8.71 -3.37
C ALA A 89 10.99 -7.70 -4.48
N ILE A 90 11.61 -7.80 -5.66
CA ILE A 90 11.25 -6.99 -6.84
C ILE A 90 9.81 -7.32 -7.25
N ASP A 91 9.48 -8.60 -7.41
CA ASP A 91 8.15 -9.06 -7.83
C ASP A 91 7.07 -8.61 -6.83
N ALA A 92 7.34 -8.70 -5.51
CA ALA A 92 6.45 -8.20 -4.47
C ALA A 92 6.22 -6.68 -4.55
N ILE A 93 7.26 -5.89 -4.81
CA ILE A 93 7.13 -4.44 -5.00
C ILE A 93 6.21 -4.15 -6.20
N LEU A 94 6.47 -4.79 -7.34
CA LEU A 94 5.69 -4.59 -8.57
C LEU A 94 4.23 -5.03 -8.39
N ALA A 95 3.99 -6.18 -7.75
CA ALA A 95 2.66 -6.68 -7.44
C ALA A 95 1.92 -5.73 -6.48
N GLY A 96 2.61 -5.23 -5.46
CA GLY A 96 2.05 -4.29 -4.52
C GLY A 96 1.67 -2.94 -5.14
N MET A 97 2.49 -2.42 -6.04
CA MET A 97 2.19 -1.20 -6.79
C MET A 97 0.94 -1.39 -7.68
N ARG A 98 0.86 -2.51 -8.41
CA ARG A 98 -0.32 -2.85 -9.23
C ARG A 98 -1.57 -3.00 -8.38
N TRP A 99 -1.48 -3.72 -7.26
CA TRP A 99 -2.62 -3.91 -6.35
C TRP A 99 -3.16 -2.58 -5.79
N LEU A 100 -2.26 -1.62 -5.48
CA LEU A 100 -2.67 -0.26 -5.09
C LEU A 100 -3.14 0.58 -6.28
N GLY A 101 -3.03 0.09 -7.52
CA GLY A 101 -3.36 0.83 -8.74
C GLY A 101 -2.43 2.02 -8.97
N LEU A 102 -1.20 1.95 -8.54
CA LEU A 102 -0.17 2.96 -8.76
C LEU A 102 0.63 2.59 -10.03
N ASP A 103 0.03 2.83 -11.17
CA ASP A 103 0.63 2.65 -12.49
C ASP A 103 1.76 3.67 -12.73
N TRP A 104 2.86 3.20 -13.31
CA TRP A 104 4.00 4.03 -13.67
C TRP A 104 4.16 4.14 -15.18
N ASP A 105 4.78 5.22 -15.62
CA ASP A 105 4.96 5.54 -17.03
C ASP A 105 6.27 4.94 -17.55
N GLY A 106 6.19 4.17 -18.63
CA GLY A 106 7.32 3.48 -19.25
C GLY A 106 7.77 2.23 -18.49
N ASP A 107 8.99 1.78 -18.77
CA ASP A 107 9.57 0.61 -18.14
C ASP A 107 10.18 0.94 -16.76
N ALA A 108 10.19 -0.05 -15.86
CA ALA A 108 10.92 0.08 -14.61
C ALA A 108 12.43 0.10 -14.86
N VAL A 109 13.12 1.11 -14.37
CA VAL A 109 14.58 1.24 -14.48
C VAL A 109 15.26 0.45 -13.38
N PHE A 110 16.23 -0.39 -13.73
CA PHE A 110 17.05 -1.14 -12.78
C PHE A 110 18.41 -0.46 -12.63
N GLN A 111 18.72 -0.01 -11.42
CA GLN A 111 19.87 0.83 -11.14
C GLN A 111 21.21 0.11 -11.38
N PHE A 112 21.31 -1.17 -11.04
CA PHE A 112 22.53 -1.96 -11.27
C PHE A 112 22.87 -2.10 -12.78
N ALA A 113 21.89 -2.19 -13.65
CA ALA A 113 22.10 -2.25 -15.10
C ALA A 113 22.73 -0.97 -15.68
N ARG A 114 22.78 0.11 -14.88
CA ARG A 114 23.34 1.42 -15.26
C ARG A 114 24.71 1.70 -14.65
N ALA A 115 25.35 0.68 -14.03
CA ALA A 115 26.62 0.83 -13.32
C ALA A 115 27.72 1.47 -14.18
N ASP A 116 27.82 1.12 -15.46
CA ASP A 116 28.79 1.70 -16.40
C ASP A 116 28.56 3.22 -16.60
N ARG A 117 27.31 3.65 -16.69
CA ARG A 117 26.93 5.08 -16.80
C ARG A 117 27.31 5.84 -15.52
N HIS A 118 27.11 5.24 -14.37
CA HIS A 118 27.52 5.84 -13.10
C HIS A 118 29.03 5.98 -13.01
N ALA A 119 29.78 4.97 -13.43
CA ALA A 119 31.24 5.00 -13.46
C ALA A 119 31.75 6.06 -14.44
N GLU A 120 31.17 6.16 -15.64
CA GLU A 120 31.47 7.21 -16.63
C GLU A 120 31.37 8.60 -16.01
N VAL A 121 30.25 8.91 -15.33
CA VAL A 121 30.03 10.21 -14.68
C VAL A 121 31.07 10.46 -13.58
N ALA A 122 31.36 9.46 -12.73
CA ALA A 122 32.37 9.61 -11.68
C ALA A 122 33.75 9.94 -12.27
N HIS A 123 34.14 9.27 -13.34
CA HIS A 123 35.43 9.53 -14.01
C HIS A 123 35.44 10.90 -14.72
N ALA A 124 34.35 11.33 -15.34
CA ALA A 124 34.22 12.66 -15.89
C ALA A 124 34.37 13.75 -14.82
N MET A 125 33.78 13.54 -13.65
CA MET A 125 33.95 14.46 -12.50
C MET A 125 35.42 14.52 -12.03
N VAL A 126 36.16 13.40 -12.06
CA VAL A 126 37.60 13.42 -11.76
C VAL A 126 38.37 14.24 -12.79
N ALA A 127 38.08 14.04 -14.09
CA ALA A 127 38.73 14.79 -15.17
C ALA A 127 38.44 16.30 -15.10
N ALA A 128 37.23 16.68 -14.67
CA ALA A 128 36.81 18.07 -14.45
C ALA A 128 37.31 18.69 -13.13
N GLY A 129 37.97 17.92 -12.25
CA GLY A 129 38.46 18.40 -10.96
C GLY A 129 37.39 18.51 -9.84
N HIS A 130 36.17 18.01 -10.08
CA HIS A 130 35.07 17.99 -9.12
C HIS A 130 35.05 16.75 -8.22
N ALA A 131 35.87 15.75 -8.56
CA ALA A 131 36.13 14.56 -7.77
C ALA A 131 37.64 14.23 -7.81
N TYR A 132 38.07 13.31 -6.98
CA TYR A 132 39.48 12.90 -6.94
C TYR A 132 39.64 11.42 -6.57
N ARG A 133 40.75 10.82 -6.98
CA ARG A 133 41.14 9.47 -6.59
C ARG A 133 41.70 9.45 -5.18
N CYS A 134 41.11 8.63 -4.34
CA CYS A 134 41.53 8.51 -2.92
C CYS A 134 42.10 7.12 -2.69
N TYR A 135 43.33 7.05 -2.25
CA TYR A 135 44.07 5.82 -1.97
C TYR A 135 44.21 5.54 -0.46
N MET A 136 43.34 6.13 0.36
CA MET A 136 43.32 5.85 1.80
C MET A 136 43.02 4.38 2.04
N THR A 137 43.81 3.76 2.92
CA THR A 137 43.63 2.38 3.37
C THR A 137 42.46 2.27 4.38
N ALA A 138 42.01 1.06 4.59
CA ALA A 138 41.01 0.76 5.61
C ALA A 138 41.49 1.15 7.03
N ASP A 139 42.79 0.98 7.30
CA ASP A 139 43.42 1.32 8.60
C ASP A 139 43.42 2.82 8.83
N GLU A 140 43.77 3.63 7.83
CA GLU A 140 43.71 5.09 7.92
C GLU A 140 42.30 5.59 8.17
N ILE A 141 41.31 5.01 7.51
CA ILE A 141 39.91 5.35 7.73
C ILE A 141 39.46 4.95 9.14
N THR A 142 39.89 3.76 9.60
CA THR A 142 39.60 3.29 10.97
C THR A 142 40.21 4.15 12.01
N ALA A 143 41.46 4.62 11.81
CA ALA A 143 42.12 5.54 12.70
C ALA A 143 41.36 6.90 12.79
N GLN A 144 40.92 7.47 11.66
CA GLN A 144 40.12 8.70 11.68
C GLN A 144 38.80 8.50 12.42
N ARG A 145 38.14 7.33 12.23
CA ARG A 145 36.90 6.98 12.92
C ARG A 145 37.11 6.91 14.44
N ALA A 146 38.16 6.23 14.88
CA ALA A 146 38.51 6.10 16.29
C ALA A 146 38.84 7.48 16.93
N ALA A 147 39.57 8.34 16.22
CA ALA A 147 39.88 9.70 16.67
C ALA A 147 38.61 10.56 16.81
N ALA A 148 37.71 10.53 15.84
CA ALA A 148 36.43 11.23 15.89
C ALA A 148 35.58 10.76 17.08
N GLN A 149 35.50 9.44 17.29
CA GLN A 149 34.76 8.84 18.41
C GLN A 149 35.35 9.26 19.77
N ALA A 150 36.70 9.24 19.93
CA ALA A 150 37.38 9.67 21.13
C ALA A 150 37.13 11.15 21.43
N ALA A 151 37.11 12.00 20.39
CA ALA A 151 36.80 13.41 20.48
C ALA A 151 35.31 13.72 20.64
N LYS A 152 34.41 12.71 20.60
CA LYS A 152 32.95 12.87 20.58
C LYS A 152 32.48 13.83 19.47
N GLN A 153 33.13 13.80 18.32
CA GLN A 153 32.81 14.59 17.14
C GLN A 153 32.18 13.72 16.04
N PRO A 154 31.33 14.28 15.19
CA PRO A 154 30.87 13.59 14.00
C PRO A 154 32.02 13.11 13.12
N LEU A 155 31.94 11.90 12.59
CA LEU A 155 32.96 11.40 11.68
C LEU A 155 32.90 12.20 10.37
N ARG A 156 34.02 12.79 10.03
CA ARG A 156 34.27 13.48 8.75
C ARG A 156 35.57 12.95 8.17
N ILE A 157 35.46 12.12 7.15
CA ILE A 157 36.65 11.59 6.49
C ILE A 157 37.32 12.71 5.71
N ARG A 158 38.52 13.05 6.11
CA ARG A 158 39.42 14.01 5.42
C ARG A 158 40.54 13.22 4.77
N SER A 159 40.53 13.21 3.43
CA SER A 159 41.54 12.48 2.67
C SER A 159 42.73 13.38 2.34
N PRO A 160 43.98 12.96 2.65
CA PRO A 160 45.18 13.68 2.23
C PRO A 160 45.32 13.67 0.68
N TRP A 161 44.60 12.81 -0.02
CA TRP A 161 44.62 12.70 -1.49
C TRP A 161 43.81 13.80 -2.18
N ARG A 162 43.02 14.58 -1.44
CA ARG A 162 42.15 15.60 -2.04
C ARG A 162 42.92 16.58 -2.91
N ASP A 163 44.10 17.03 -2.47
CA ASP A 163 44.89 18.08 -3.12
C ASP A 163 46.24 17.56 -3.64
N ARG A 164 46.48 16.25 -3.57
CA ARG A 164 47.71 15.62 -4.09
C ARG A 164 47.59 15.34 -5.58
N THR A 165 48.69 15.56 -6.30
CA THR A 165 48.84 15.32 -7.73
C THR A 165 49.76 14.14 -8.05
N ASP A 166 50.41 13.58 -7.02
CA ASP A 166 51.37 12.45 -7.11
C ASP A 166 50.67 11.11 -6.88
N ALA A 167 49.54 10.90 -7.56
CA ALA A 167 48.75 9.68 -7.42
C ALA A 167 49.50 8.44 -7.91
N PRO A 168 49.52 7.32 -7.14
CA PRO A 168 50.10 6.04 -7.56
C PRO A 168 49.38 5.51 -8.81
N ALA A 169 50.16 5.00 -9.77
CA ALA A 169 49.57 4.50 -11.02
C ALA A 169 48.79 3.19 -10.85
N ASP A 170 49.27 2.30 -9.95
CA ASP A 170 48.83 0.88 -9.92
C ASP A 170 48.15 0.47 -8.60
N LEU A 171 47.76 1.42 -7.75
CA LEU A 171 47.04 1.09 -6.53
C LEU A 171 45.53 1.22 -6.71
N PRO A 172 44.75 0.33 -6.05
CA PRO A 172 43.31 0.47 -6.02
C PRO A 172 42.91 1.78 -5.32
N TYR A 173 41.91 2.46 -5.87
CA TYR A 173 41.42 3.71 -5.33
C TYR A 173 39.89 3.73 -5.31
N VAL A 174 39.32 4.60 -4.49
CA VAL A 174 37.91 5.02 -4.59
C VAL A 174 37.84 6.42 -5.20
N VAL A 175 36.76 6.73 -5.89
CA VAL A 175 36.49 8.11 -6.34
C VAL A 175 35.69 8.81 -5.25
N ARG A 176 36.20 9.98 -4.78
CA ARG A 176 35.52 10.84 -3.81
C ARG A 176 35.10 12.15 -4.42
N LEU A 177 33.92 12.62 -4.02
CA LEU A 177 33.46 13.96 -4.32
C LEU A 177 34.40 15.00 -3.66
N ARG A 178 34.70 16.07 -4.38
CA ARG A 178 35.32 17.26 -3.82
C ARG A 178 34.22 18.18 -3.28
N ALA A 179 33.68 17.83 -2.08
CA ALA A 179 32.58 18.57 -1.47
C ALA A 179 32.98 20.02 -1.13
N PRO A 180 32.06 20.99 -1.19
CA PRO A 180 32.32 22.35 -0.71
C PRO A 180 32.63 22.32 0.79
N GLN A 181 33.61 23.13 1.24
CA GLN A 181 34.04 23.14 2.63
C GLN A 181 33.72 24.46 3.35
N GLU A 182 33.53 25.54 2.58
CA GLU A 182 33.26 26.88 3.11
C GLU A 182 31.83 27.30 2.79
N GLY A 183 31.29 28.20 3.59
CA GLY A 183 29.92 28.69 3.44
C GLY A 183 28.86 27.70 3.92
N ALA A 184 27.64 27.89 3.47
CA ALA A 184 26.47 27.09 3.83
C ALA A 184 25.65 26.76 2.60
N THR A 185 24.99 25.61 2.62
CA THR A 185 24.04 25.16 1.59
C THR A 185 22.62 25.19 2.17
N THR A 186 21.68 25.84 1.46
CA THR A 186 20.26 25.84 1.80
C THR A 186 19.47 25.10 0.74
N ILE A 187 18.54 24.27 1.17
CA ILE A 187 17.56 23.59 0.33
C ILE A 187 16.18 24.14 0.69
N GLU A 188 15.46 24.65 -0.30
CA GLU A 188 14.07 25.07 -0.17
C GLU A 188 13.16 23.85 -0.33
N ASP A 189 12.97 23.11 0.78
CA ASP A 189 12.16 21.91 0.77
C ASP A 189 10.65 22.26 0.78
N ARG A 190 9.88 21.63 -0.08
CA ARG A 190 8.44 21.94 -0.24
C ARG A 190 7.58 21.52 0.95
N VAL A 191 8.07 20.61 1.78
CA VAL A 191 7.38 20.16 3.00
C VAL A 191 8.03 20.72 4.24
N GLN A 192 9.35 20.56 4.38
CA GLN A 192 10.08 20.99 5.60
C GLN A 192 10.33 22.52 5.64
N GLY A 193 10.28 23.19 4.48
CA GLY A 193 10.69 24.59 4.33
C GLY A 193 12.20 24.73 4.15
N PRO A 194 12.78 25.94 4.32
CA PRO A 194 14.20 26.15 4.14
C PRO A 194 15.00 25.44 5.24
N VAL A 195 15.93 24.59 4.81
CA VAL A 195 16.88 23.89 5.69
C VAL A 195 18.28 24.24 5.25
N THR A 196 19.11 24.64 6.21
CA THR A 196 20.51 25.09 5.96
C THR A 196 21.49 24.22 6.73
N VAL A 197 22.56 23.80 6.05
CA VAL A 197 23.67 23.03 6.61
C VAL A 197 24.98 23.74 6.28
N GLN A 198 25.89 23.83 7.25
CA GLN A 198 27.23 24.36 7.02
C GLN A 198 28.04 23.41 6.14
N ASN A 199 28.67 23.89 5.08
CA ASN A 199 29.44 23.04 4.15
C ASN A 199 30.60 22.33 4.83
N ALA A 200 31.15 22.92 5.87
CA ALA A 200 32.15 22.27 6.73
C ALA A 200 31.64 20.97 7.38
N GLU A 201 30.35 20.74 7.42
CA GLU A 201 29.72 19.51 7.93
C GLU A 201 29.63 18.40 6.88
N LEU A 202 29.81 18.74 5.62
CA LEU A 202 29.80 17.77 4.53
C LEU A 202 31.15 17.05 4.44
N ASP A 203 31.13 15.76 4.21
CA ASP A 203 32.31 14.94 3.94
C ASP A 203 32.54 14.74 2.44
N ASP A 204 33.77 14.45 2.05
CA ASP A 204 34.09 14.03 0.69
C ASP A 204 33.59 12.58 0.51
N LEU A 205 32.30 12.43 0.19
CA LEU A 205 31.68 11.10 0.09
C LEU A 205 32.29 10.27 -1.06
N VAL A 206 32.27 8.96 -0.91
CA VAL A 206 32.65 8.03 -1.97
C VAL A 206 31.56 8.01 -3.03
N LEU A 207 31.94 8.28 -4.27
CA LEU A 207 31.07 8.18 -5.45
C LEU A 207 31.17 6.78 -6.08
N LEU A 208 32.42 6.30 -6.27
CA LEU A 208 32.73 5.01 -6.88
C LEU A 208 33.64 4.21 -5.95
N ARG A 209 33.31 2.94 -5.73
CA ARG A 209 34.11 2.02 -4.93
C ARG A 209 35.35 1.52 -5.73
N SER A 210 36.28 0.89 -5.06
CA SER A 210 37.50 0.38 -5.68
C SER A 210 37.27 -0.77 -6.68
N ASP A 211 36.13 -1.43 -6.57
CA ASP A 211 35.67 -2.46 -7.52
C ASP A 211 34.95 -1.88 -8.75
N GLY A 212 34.85 -0.55 -8.85
CA GLY A 212 34.16 0.15 -9.92
C GLY A 212 32.65 0.30 -9.71
N THR A 213 32.08 -0.21 -8.61
CA THR A 213 30.65 -0.08 -8.36
C THR A 213 30.27 1.29 -7.78
N PRO A 214 29.15 1.90 -8.19
CA PRO A 214 28.71 3.17 -7.66
C PRO A 214 28.21 3.05 -6.21
N THR A 215 28.26 4.16 -5.50
CA THR A 215 27.51 4.29 -4.25
C THR A 215 26.09 4.81 -4.53
N TYR A 216 25.21 4.59 -3.56
CA TYR A 216 23.84 5.13 -3.58
C TYR A 216 23.79 6.62 -3.93
N MET A 217 24.69 7.43 -3.35
CA MET A 217 24.69 8.89 -3.52
C MET A 217 24.90 9.31 -4.98
N LEU A 218 25.82 8.66 -5.69
CA LEU A 218 26.06 8.94 -7.09
C LEU A 218 24.95 8.37 -7.98
N ALA A 219 24.61 7.09 -7.78
CA ALA A 219 23.67 6.40 -8.64
C ALA A 219 22.30 7.09 -8.67
N VAL A 220 21.78 7.52 -7.52
CA VAL A 220 20.49 8.24 -7.45
C VAL A 220 20.53 9.54 -8.24
N VAL A 221 21.59 10.33 -8.11
CA VAL A 221 21.69 11.63 -8.80
C VAL A 221 21.79 11.47 -10.32
N VAL A 222 22.63 10.54 -10.79
CA VAL A 222 22.79 10.25 -12.22
C VAL A 222 21.49 9.76 -12.82
N ASP A 223 20.82 8.83 -12.13
CA ASP A 223 19.57 8.28 -12.63
C ASP A 223 18.42 9.30 -12.57
N ASP A 224 18.31 10.09 -11.52
CA ASP A 224 17.31 11.16 -11.45
C ASP A 224 17.50 12.17 -12.58
N HIS A 225 18.76 12.53 -12.92
CA HIS A 225 19.06 13.40 -14.05
C HIS A 225 18.71 12.74 -15.39
N ASP A 226 19.22 11.54 -15.65
CA ASP A 226 19.03 10.86 -16.96
C ASP A 226 17.55 10.48 -17.20
N MET A 227 16.76 10.24 -16.13
CA MET A 227 15.31 10.00 -16.19
C MET A 227 14.49 11.31 -16.30
N GLY A 228 15.12 12.47 -16.19
CA GLY A 228 14.48 13.77 -16.23
C GLY A 228 13.59 14.06 -15.03
N VAL A 229 13.94 13.54 -13.86
CA VAL A 229 13.18 13.76 -12.61
C VAL A 229 13.25 15.22 -12.20
N THR A 230 12.11 15.87 -12.07
CA THR A 230 11.98 17.28 -11.68
C THR A 230 11.64 17.46 -10.21
N HIS A 231 11.02 16.45 -9.59
CA HIS A 231 10.60 16.50 -8.18
C HIS A 231 11.01 15.21 -7.46
N VAL A 232 11.74 15.37 -6.37
CA VAL A 232 12.19 14.28 -5.49
C VAL A 232 11.35 14.29 -4.21
N ILE A 233 10.29 13.47 -4.19
CA ILE A 233 9.41 13.30 -3.03
C ILE A 233 9.80 11.99 -2.33
N ARG A 234 10.26 12.06 -1.06
CA ARG A 234 10.76 10.89 -0.30
C ARG A 234 10.67 11.11 1.21
N GLY A 235 10.97 10.08 2.01
CA GLY A 235 10.99 10.19 3.47
C GLY A 235 12.01 11.21 3.99
N ASP A 236 11.71 11.86 5.10
CA ASP A 236 12.55 12.88 5.73
C ASP A 236 13.84 12.31 6.34
N ASP A 237 13.94 11.01 6.52
CA ASP A 237 15.18 10.31 6.85
C ASP A 237 16.26 10.45 5.74
N HIS A 238 15.86 10.84 4.54
CA HIS A 238 16.76 11.17 3.42
C HIS A 238 17.10 12.65 3.29
N LEU A 239 16.63 13.53 4.15
CA LEU A 239 16.88 14.99 4.07
C LEU A 239 18.39 15.31 4.07
N ASN A 240 19.16 14.68 4.96
CA ASN A 240 20.61 14.85 4.99
C ASN A 240 21.32 14.36 3.71
N ASN A 241 20.70 13.41 2.98
CA ASN A 241 21.26 12.95 1.72
C ASN A 241 21.14 14.01 0.62
N ALA A 242 20.11 14.84 0.66
CA ALA A 242 19.92 15.92 -0.33
C ALA A 242 21.11 16.90 -0.33
N PHE A 243 21.63 17.28 0.86
CA PHE A 243 22.81 18.14 0.97
C PHE A 243 24.09 17.51 0.42
N ARG A 244 24.20 16.18 0.49
CA ARG A 244 25.33 15.43 -0.07
C ARG A 244 25.20 15.17 -1.55
N GLN A 245 23.96 15.10 -2.07
CA GLN A 245 23.64 14.89 -3.49
C GLN A 245 23.71 16.19 -4.29
N LEU A 246 23.34 17.32 -3.70
CA LEU A 246 23.34 18.62 -4.36
C LEU A 246 24.69 18.98 -5.03
N PRO A 247 25.87 18.81 -4.38
CA PRO A 247 27.14 19.09 -5.01
C PRO A 247 27.43 18.22 -6.26
N ILE A 248 26.80 17.02 -6.37
CA ILE A 248 26.95 16.18 -7.56
C ILE A 248 26.20 16.80 -8.76
N TYR A 249 24.98 17.31 -8.55
CA TYR A 249 24.23 18.05 -9.58
C TYR A 249 25.02 19.26 -10.05
N THR A 250 25.44 20.11 -9.12
CA THR A 250 26.16 21.36 -9.45
C THR A 250 27.48 21.11 -10.12
N ALA A 251 28.23 20.08 -9.72
CA ALA A 251 29.51 19.72 -10.32
C ALA A 251 29.38 19.25 -11.80
N ASN A 252 28.26 18.69 -12.15
CA ASN A 252 27.95 18.25 -13.53
C ASN A 252 27.20 19.31 -14.34
N GLY A 253 26.86 20.48 -13.76
CA GLY A 253 26.06 21.50 -14.41
C GLY A 253 24.61 21.07 -14.68
N TRP A 254 24.08 20.14 -13.88
CA TRP A 254 22.72 19.62 -14.00
C TRP A 254 21.72 20.43 -13.17
N ASP A 255 20.50 20.53 -13.65
CA ASP A 255 19.42 21.14 -12.91
C ASP A 255 19.14 20.34 -11.64
N VAL A 256 18.98 21.06 -10.52
CA VAL A 256 18.64 20.46 -9.23
C VAL A 256 17.14 20.26 -9.13
N PRO A 257 16.64 19.03 -8.89
CA PRO A 257 15.21 18.80 -8.74
C PRO A 257 14.66 19.49 -7.49
N VAL A 258 13.37 19.81 -7.53
CA VAL A 258 12.64 20.27 -6.35
C VAL A 258 12.58 19.16 -5.32
N HIS A 259 12.94 19.44 -4.06
CA HIS A 259 12.91 18.47 -2.97
C HIS A 259 11.64 18.62 -2.12
N ALA A 260 11.09 17.49 -1.70
CA ALA A 260 9.98 17.39 -0.76
C ALA A 260 10.20 16.18 0.17
N HIS A 261 10.56 16.44 1.42
CA HIS A 261 10.83 15.39 2.40
C HIS A 261 9.61 15.21 3.32
N ILE A 262 8.87 14.11 3.10
CA ILE A 262 7.65 13.79 3.84
C ILE A 262 7.99 13.09 5.17
N PRO A 263 7.35 13.46 6.30
CA PRO A 263 7.63 12.85 7.59
C PRO A 263 7.39 11.35 7.60
N LEU A 264 8.14 10.62 8.43
CA LEU A 264 7.95 9.18 8.61
C LEU A 264 6.61 8.85 9.26
N ILE A 265 6.16 7.61 9.07
CA ILE A 265 5.02 7.04 9.80
C ILE A 265 5.57 6.41 11.09
N HIS A 266 4.93 6.73 12.21
CA HIS A 266 5.25 6.18 13.53
C HIS A 266 4.18 5.19 13.98
N GLY A 267 4.54 4.29 14.87
CA GLY A 267 3.60 3.42 15.57
C GLY A 267 2.77 4.19 16.62
N SER A 268 1.83 3.53 17.23
CA SER A 268 0.99 4.10 18.30
C SER A 268 1.82 4.55 19.52
N ASP A 269 2.98 3.93 19.75
CA ASP A 269 3.95 4.29 20.80
C ASP A 269 4.82 5.51 20.47
N GLY A 270 4.66 6.10 19.27
CA GLY A 270 5.45 7.23 18.81
C GLY A 270 6.85 6.87 18.29
N ALA A 271 7.26 5.60 18.28
CA ALA A 271 8.50 5.17 17.66
C ALA A 271 8.33 5.00 16.14
N LYS A 272 9.44 5.06 15.38
CA LYS A 272 9.41 4.74 13.94
C LYS A 272 8.71 3.39 13.73
N LEU A 273 7.75 3.34 12.82
CA LEU A 273 6.99 2.15 12.52
C LEU A 273 7.93 0.98 12.19
N SER A 274 7.71 -0.16 12.80
CA SER A 274 8.54 -1.37 12.66
C SER A 274 7.67 -2.63 12.65
N LYS A 275 8.26 -3.79 12.35
CA LYS A 275 7.55 -5.08 12.31
C LYS A 275 6.72 -5.36 13.60
N ARG A 276 7.20 -4.96 14.78
CA ARG A 276 6.46 -5.09 16.04
C ARG A 276 5.18 -4.22 16.13
N HIS A 277 5.04 -3.22 15.26
CA HIS A 277 3.88 -2.34 15.17
C HIS A 277 2.95 -2.71 13.99
N GLY A 278 3.11 -3.92 13.42
CA GLY A 278 2.36 -4.33 12.23
C GLY A 278 2.89 -3.74 10.93
N ALA A 279 4.15 -3.23 10.91
CA ALA A 279 4.81 -2.85 9.66
C ALA A 279 5.23 -4.10 8.89
N VAL A 280 4.24 -4.80 8.37
CA VAL A 280 4.36 -5.90 7.42
C VAL A 280 4.33 -5.34 5.99
N GLY A 281 4.66 -6.15 5.02
CA GLY A 281 4.44 -5.80 3.62
C GLY A 281 2.97 -5.54 3.34
N ILE A 282 2.67 -4.79 2.29
CA ILE A 282 1.27 -4.49 1.91
C ILE A 282 0.49 -5.76 1.54
N GLU A 283 1.19 -6.84 1.19
CA GLU A 283 0.61 -8.17 0.95
C GLU A 283 -0.15 -8.67 2.19
N ALA A 284 0.39 -8.47 3.38
CA ALA A 284 -0.29 -8.87 4.61
C ALA A 284 -1.61 -8.10 4.84
N TYR A 285 -1.66 -6.82 4.46
CA TYR A 285 -2.91 -6.07 4.51
C TYR A 285 -3.96 -6.63 3.55
N ARG A 286 -3.54 -7.06 2.35
CA ARG A 286 -4.40 -7.70 1.36
C ARG A 286 -4.84 -9.10 1.80
N ASP A 287 -3.88 -9.95 2.14
CA ASP A 287 -4.08 -11.40 2.26
C ASP A 287 -4.51 -11.83 3.66
N GLU A 288 -3.87 -11.25 4.71
CA GLU A 288 -4.10 -11.62 6.10
C GLU A 288 -5.15 -10.74 6.79
N LEU A 289 -5.25 -9.46 6.41
CA LEU A 289 -6.22 -8.53 7.00
C LEU A 289 -7.44 -8.28 6.10
N GLY A 290 -7.41 -8.69 4.84
CA GLY A 290 -8.53 -8.54 3.92
C GLY A 290 -8.90 -7.07 3.64
N ILE A 291 -7.91 -6.18 3.61
CA ILE A 291 -8.10 -4.75 3.34
C ILE A 291 -8.24 -4.53 1.84
N LEU A 292 -9.19 -3.71 1.44
CA LEU A 292 -9.35 -3.28 0.06
C LEU A 292 -8.28 -2.24 -0.33
N PRO A 293 -7.77 -2.27 -1.57
CA PRO A 293 -6.73 -1.33 -2.01
C PRO A 293 -7.19 0.13 -1.93
N GLY A 294 -8.47 0.41 -2.20
CA GLY A 294 -9.05 1.75 -2.06
C GLY A 294 -9.02 2.26 -0.62
N ALA A 295 -9.36 1.40 0.33
CA ALA A 295 -9.31 1.75 1.75
C ALA A 295 -7.87 2.03 2.22
N LEU A 296 -6.91 1.18 1.82
CA LEU A 296 -5.51 1.40 2.17
C LEU A 296 -4.97 2.68 1.53
N GLY A 297 -5.27 2.93 0.26
CA GLY A 297 -4.84 4.15 -0.44
C GLY A 297 -5.38 5.42 0.22
N ASN A 298 -6.67 5.49 0.53
CA ASN A 298 -7.27 6.62 1.24
C ASN A 298 -6.66 6.79 2.66
N TYR A 299 -6.45 5.70 3.36
CA TYR A 299 -5.81 5.73 4.67
C TYR A 299 -4.37 6.27 4.60
N LEU A 300 -3.57 5.79 3.65
CA LEU A 300 -2.19 6.25 3.42
C LEU A 300 -2.14 7.73 3.02
N LEU A 301 -3.09 8.20 2.21
CA LEU A 301 -3.24 9.61 1.86
C LEU A 301 -3.42 10.46 3.11
N ARG A 302 -4.33 10.05 4.00
CA ARG A 302 -4.62 10.75 5.26
C ARG A 302 -3.49 10.67 6.30
N LEU A 303 -2.50 9.80 6.10
CA LEU A 303 -1.30 9.76 6.93
C LEU A 303 -0.31 10.85 6.53
N GLY A 304 -0.61 12.08 6.86
CA GLY A 304 0.25 13.26 6.67
C GLY A 304 -0.22 14.24 5.61
N TRP A 305 -1.36 13.99 4.95
CA TRP A 305 -2.02 14.94 4.06
C TRP A 305 -3.52 15.00 4.35
N GLY A 306 -4.15 16.11 4.07
CA GLY A 306 -5.59 16.28 4.26
C GLY A 306 -6.14 17.45 3.45
N HIS A 307 -7.45 17.41 3.17
CA HIS A 307 -8.19 18.46 2.50
C HIS A 307 -9.47 18.79 3.30
N GLY A 308 -9.44 19.89 4.05
CA GLY A 308 -10.51 20.23 4.98
C GLY A 308 -10.81 19.08 5.95
N ASP A 309 -12.11 18.79 6.14
CA ASP A 309 -12.60 17.71 7.02
C ASP A 309 -12.88 16.41 6.26
N ALA A 310 -12.49 16.28 4.98
CA ALA A 310 -12.75 15.09 4.18
C ALA A 310 -12.00 13.89 4.74
N GLU A 311 -12.74 12.85 5.13
CA GLU A 311 -12.17 11.58 5.61
C GLU A 311 -12.17 10.51 4.52
N ILE A 312 -13.25 10.45 3.74
CA ILE A 312 -13.39 9.57 2.58
C ILE A 312 -13.11 10.42 1.34
N ILE A 313 -12.06 10.09 0.63
CA ILE A 313 -11.60 10.84 -0.54
C ILE A 313 -11.48 9.87 -1.70
N ALA A 314 -12.30 10.07 -2.73
CA ALA A 314 -12.21 9.30 -3.95
C ALA A 314 -10.87 9.56 -4.66
N ARG A 315 -10.40 8.59 -5.43
CA ARG A 315 -9.10 8.69 -6.13
C ARG A 315 -9.00 9.93 -7.02
N ASP A 316 -10.05 10.18 -7.81
CA ASP A 316 -10.07 11.32 -8.73
C ASP A 316 -10.09 12.65 -7.98
N GLU A 317 -10.72 12.70 -6.81
CA GLU A 317 -10.68 13.86 -5.93
C GLU A 317 -9.28 14.02 -5.32
N ALA A 318 -8.66 12.93 -4.88
CA ALA A 318 -7.29 12.96 -4.39
C ALA A 318 -6.32 13.49 -5.46
N VAL A 319 -6.44 13.05 -6.71
CA VAL A 319 -5.66 13.59 -7.83
C VAL A 319 -5.92 15.07 -8.04
N LYS A 320 -7.17 15.53 -7.96
CA LYS A 320 -7.53 16.96 -8.14
C LYS A 320 -7.02 17.86 -7.03
N TRP A 321 -6.94 17.35 -5.81
CA TRP A 321 -6.68 18.17 -4.61
C TRP A 321 -5.26 18.06 -4.09
N PHE A 322 -4.52 17.04 -4.50
CA PHE A 322 -3.21 16.75 -3.92
C PHE A 322 -2.20 17.86 -4.25
N ASP A 323 -1.64 18.46 -3.21
CA ASP A 323 -0.53 19.40 -3.30
C ASP A 323 0.47 19.16 -2.15
N LEU A 324 1.75 19.38 -2.42
CA LEU A 324 2.82 19.23 -1.44
C LEU A 324 2.74 20.24 -0.30
N GLY A 325 2.16 21.40 -0.53
CA GLY A 325 1.98 22.44 0.49
C GLY A 325 1.01 22.04 1.61
N ALA A 326 0.11 21.09 1.34
CA ALA A 326 -0.81 20.52 2.33
C ALA A 326 -0.26 19.30 3.08
N VAL A 327 0.96 18.86 2.78
CA VAL A 327 1.63 17.79 3.52
C VAL A 327 2.13 18.34 4.87
N GLY A 328 1.68 17.70 5.96
CA GLY A 328 2.08 18.07 7.33
C GLY A 328 3.56 17.80 7.58
N LYS A 329 4.18 18.61 8.45
CA LYS A 329 5.61 18.48 8.83
C LYS A 329 5.86 17.49 9.97
N SER A 330 4.82 17.04 10.65
CA SER A 330 4.94 16.15 11.80
C SER A 330 4.69 14.69 11.41
N PRO A 331 5.37 13.71 12.05
CA PRO A 331 5.11 12.30 11.84
C PRO A 331 3.66 11.93 12.11
N SER A 332 3.07 11.14 11.23
CA SER A 332 1.73 10.58 11.39
C SER A 332 1.79 9.29 12.19
N ARG A 333 0.74 8.99 12.97
CA ARG A 333 0.65 7.75 13.74
C ARG A 333 -0.24 6.74 13.01
N PHE A 334 0.26 5.52 12.86
CA PHE A 334 -0.49 4.40 12.32
C PHE A 334 -1.47 3.87 13.37
N ASP A 335 -2.74 3.69 12.96
CA ASP A 335 -3.82 3.12 13.76
C ASP A 335 -4.58 2.09 12.93
N LEU A 336 -4.39 0.81 13.26
CA LEU A 336 -5.02 -0.30 12.54
C LEU A 336 -6.54 -0.27 12.66
N LYS A 337 -7.09 0.07 13.83
CA LYS A 337 -8.56 0.14 14.02
C LYS A 337 -9.20 1.19 13.13
N LYS A 338 -8.52 2.32 12.95
CA LYS A 338 -8.98 3.37 12.04
C LYS A 338 -8.98 2.89 10.58
N LEU A 339 -7.96 2.11 10.19
CA LEU A 339 -7.90 1.48 8.87
C LEU A 339 -9.01 0.44 8.68
N GLU A 340 -9.27 -0.41 9.67
CA GLU A 340 -10.35 -1.42 9.64
C GLU A 340 -11.73 -0.76 9.51
N ASN A 341 -11.99 0.30 10.29
CA ASN A 341 -13.24 1.05 10.19
C ASN A 341 -13.44 1.68 8.81
N LEU A 342 -12.36 2.25 8.25
CA LEU A 342 -12.37 2.79 6.90
C LEU A 342 -12.62 1.70 5.87
N ASN A 343 -11.99 0.53 6.03
CA ASN A 343 -12.18 -0.61 5.13
C ASN A 343 -13.61 -1.13 5.14
N GLY A 344 -14.25 -1.21 6.31
CA GLY A 344 -15.67 -1.56 6.42
C GLY A 344 -16.58 -0.57 5.65
N HIS A 345 -16.25 0.72 5.63
CA HIS A 345 -16.94 1.69 4.79
C HIS A 345 -16.78 1.35 3.29
N TYR A 346 -15.54 1.12 2.84
CA TYR A 346 -15.26 0.77 1.44
C TYR A 346 -15.93 -0.53 1.00
N ILE A 347 -16.05 -1.53 1.90
CA ILE A 347 -16.78 -2.78 1.60
C ILE A 347 -18.27 -2.49 1.39
N ARG A 348 -18.91 -1.70 2.26
CA ARG A 348 -20.33 -1.37 2.14
C ARG A 348 -20.66 -0.64 0.84
N GLU A 349 -19.78 0.21 0.37
CA GLU A 349 -19.97 1.03 -0.83
C GLU A 349 -19.48 0.33 -2.11
N ALA A 350 -18.71 -0.76 -1.98
CA ALA A 350 -18.18 -1.45 -3.15
C ALA A 350 -19.29 -2.14 -3.97
N ASP A 351 -19.05 -2.26 -5.28
CA ASP A 351 -19.88 -2.99 -6.20
C ASP A 351 -19.98 -4.46 -5.82
N ASP A 352 -21.20 -5.01 -5.86
CA ASP A 352 -21.49 -6.37 -5.39
C ASP A 352 -20.81 -7.44 -6.26
N ALA A 353 -20.78 -7.28 -7.57
CA ALA A 353 -20.14 -8.24 -8.47
C ALA A 353 -18.61 -8.24 -8.26
N ARG A 354 -18.02 -7.06 -8.00
CA ARG A 354 -16.61 -6.95 -7.66
C ARG A 354 -16.27 -7.64 -6.34
N LEU A 355 -17.07 -7.42 -5.29
CA LEU A 355 -16.87 -8.12 -4.02
C LEU A 355 -17.03 -9.64 -4.17
N ALA A 356 -18.03 -10.07 -4.93
CA ALA A 356 -18.25 -11.48 -5.24
C ALA A 356 -17.04 -12.11 -5.93
N ALA A 357 -16.43 -11.43 -6.89
CA ALA A 357 -15.21 -11.90 -7.56
C ALA A 357 -14.03 -12.04 -6.59
N LEU A 358 -13.80 -11.03 -5.71
CA LEU A 358 -12.76 -11.08 -4.70
C LEU A 358 -12.97 -12.20 -3.68
N VAL A 359 -14.24 -12.46 -3.29
CA VAL A 359 -14.59 -13.57 -2.39
C VAL A 359 -14.41 -14.91 -3.10
N ALA A 360 -14.85 -15.04 -4.36
CA ALA A 360 -14.69 -16.26 -5.15
C ALA A 360 -13.21 -16.63 -5.31
N ASP A 361 -12.35 -15.64 -5.58
CA ASP A 361 -10.91 -15.85 -5.67
C ASP A 361 -10.33 -16.40 -4.34
N ARG A 362 -10.72 -15.83 -3.20
CA ARG A 362 -10.35 -16.33 -1.86
C ARG A 362 -10.88 -17.73 -1.55
N LEU A 363 -12.00 -18.14 -2.14
CA LEU A 363 -12.57 -19.49 -2.05
C LEU A 363 -11.95 -20.47 -3.05
N GLY A 364 -10.89 -20.10 -3.77
CA GLY A 364 -10.19 -20.95 -4.73
C GLY A 364 -10.74 -20.87 -6.16
N GLY A 365 -11.53 -19.86 -6.49
CA GLY A 365 -11.97 -19.53 -7.84
C GLY A 365 -13.08 -20.41 -8.43
N GLN A 366 -13.66 -21.35 -7.66
CA GLN A 366 -14.69 -22.28 -8.14
C GLN A 366 -16.11 -21.99 -7.58
N ALA A 367 -16.24 -20.97 -6.73
CA ALA A 367 -17.53 -20.60 -6.16
C ALA A 367 -18.42 -19.92 -7.21
N ASP A 368 -19.74 -20.15 -7.10
CA ASP A 368 -20.74 -19.49 -7.96
C ASP A 368 -20.77 -17.98 -7.70
N THR A 369 -20.20 -17.23 -8.63
CA THR A 369 -20.12 -15.77 -8.53
C THR A 369 -21.48 -15.09 -8.65
N ALA A 370 -22.46 -15.69 -9.33
CA ALA A 370 -23.82 -15.14 -9.42
C ALA A 370 -24.52 -15.24 -8.06
N LEU A 371 -24.41 -16.38 -7.39
CA LEU A 371 -24.93 -16.56 -6.03
C LEU A 371 -24.22 -15.64 -5.04
N LEU A 372 -22.88 -15.52 -5.13
CA LEU A 372 -22.14 -14.60 -4.31
C LEU A 372 -22.58 -13.14 -4.52
N THR A 373 -22.77 -12.72 -5.78
CA THR A 373 -23.24 -11.36 -6.09
C THR A 373 -24.61 -11.09 -5.48
N ALA A 374 -25.53 -12.04 -5.59
CA ALA A 374 -26.87 -11.94 -4.98
C ALA A 374 -26.82 -11.88 -3.44
N ALA A 375 -25.79 -12.47 -2.82
CA ALA A 375 -25.62 -12.47 -1.37
C ALA A 375 -24.99 -11.20 -0.81
N MET A 376 -24.23 -10.42 -1.62
CA MET A 376 -23.47 -9.25 -1.13
C MET A 376 -24.34 -8.21 -0.41
N PRO A 377 -25.55 -7.83 -0.89
CA PRO A 377 -26.38 -6.85 -0.18
C PRO A 377 -26.71 -7.24 1.27
N ALA A 378 -26.88 -8.54 1.54
CA ALA A 378 -27.17 -9.07 2.88
C ALA A 378 -25.91 -9.24 3.74
N LEU A 379 -24.74 -9.45 3.14
CA LEU A 379 -23.49 -9.79 3.83
C LEU A 379 -22.59 -8.57 4.10
N LYS A 380 -22.34 -7.74 3.07
CA LYS A 380 -21.39 -6.62 3.15
C LYS A 380 -21.65 -5.56 4.23
N PRO A 381 -22.93 -5.28 4.67
CA PRO A 381 -23.16 -4.31 5.73
C PRO A 381 -22.54 -4.67 7.09
N ARG A 382 -22.21 -5.94 7.30
CA ARG A 382 -21.72 -6.50 8.56
C ARG A 382 -20.24 -6.88 8.54
N ALA A 383 -19.61 -6.83 7.38
CA ALA A 383 -18.19 -7.20 7.22
C ALA A 383 -17.29 -5.96 7.33
N ALA A 384 -16.26 -6.04 8.15
CA ALA A 384 -15.23 -5.02 8.25
C ALA A 384 -14.08 -5.25 7.25
N ASN A 385 -13.92 -6.48 6.76
CA ASN A 385 -12.86 -6.88 5.83
C ASN A 385 -13.29 -8.05 4.95
N LEU A 386 -12.47 -8.35 3.92
CA LEU A 386 -12.75 -9.45 2.99
C LEU A 386 -12.70 -10.83 3.64
N ILE A 387 -11.98 -11.01 4.75
CA ILE A 387 -11.93 -12.28 5.46
C ILE A 387 -13.28 -12.55 6.11
N GLU A 388 -13.80 -11.58 6.86
CA GLU A 388 -15.13 -11.67 7.48
C GLU A 388 -16.22 -11.84 6.43
N LEU A 389 -16.11 -11.13 5.30
CA LEU A 389 -17.06 -11.26 4.20
C LEU A 389 -17.01 -12.67 3.59
N THR A 390 -15.81 -13.22 3.37
CA THR A 390 -15.61 -14.58 2.87
C THR A 390 -16.19 -15.61 3.85
N ASP A 391 -15.87 -15.50 5.13
CA ASP A 391 -16.40 -16.39 6.17
C ASP A 391 -17.92 -16.35 6.26
N ALA A 392 -18.49 -15.16 6.06
CA ALA A 392 -19.94 -14.99 6.08
C ALA A 392 -20.65 -15.71 4.92
N THR A 393 -19.96 -16.00 3.81
CA THR A 393 -20.52 -16.77 2.66
C THR A 393 -20.49 -18.27 2.89
N GLY A 394 -19.77 -18.78 3.89
CA GLY A 394 -19.49 -20.20 4.08
C GLY A 394 -20.75 -21.07 4.13
N PHE A 395 -21.87 -20.56 4.65
CA PHE A 395 -23.12 -21.31 4.70
C PHE A 395 -23.73 -21.58 3.31
N LEU A 396 -23.42 -20.76 2.30
CA LEU A 396 -23.94 -20.92 0.94
C LEU A 396 -23.43 -22.20 0.26
N PHE A 397 -22.19 -22.59 0.59
CA PHE A 397 -21.48 -23.71 -0.04
C PHE A 397 -21.29 -24.91 0.88
N ALA A 398 -21.85 -24.87 2.09
CA ALA A 398 -21.69 -25.94 3.07
C ALA A 398 -22.51 -27.17 2.65
N ALA A 399 -21.86 -28.35 2.65
CA ALA A 399 -22.50 -29.62 2.35
C ALA A 399 -23.45 -30.04 3.49
N ARG A 400 -24.54 -30.75 3.13
CA ARG A 400 -25.49 -31.34 4.08
C ARG A 400 -25.05 -32.75 4.52
N PRO A 401 -25.30 -33.12 5.81
CA PRO A 401 -25.82 -32.27 6.90
C PRO A 401 -24.79 -31.26 7.40
N LEU A 402 -25.25 -30.03 7.72
CA LEU A 402 -24.35 -28.97 8.18
C LEU A 402 -23.64 -29.34 9.48
N THR A 403 -22.39 -28.93 9.60
CA THR A 403 -21.72 -28.88 10.91
C THR A 403 -22.28 -27.71 11.72
N ILE A 404 -22.73 -28.00 12.95
CA ILE A 404 -23.27 -26.99 13.86
C ILE A 404 -22.16 -26.49 14.77
N ASP A 405 -21.97 -25.18 14.86
CA ASP A 405 -21.03 -24.61 15.78
C ASP A 405 -21.48 -24.77 17.24
N GLU A 406 -20.52 -24.72 18.18
CA GLU A 406 -20.80 -24.90 19.63
C GLU A 406 -21.78 -23.86 20.15
N ALA A 407 -21.77 -22.66 19.63
CA ALA A 407 -22.64 -21.56 20.04
C ALA A 407 -24.08 -21.70 19.48
N ALA A 408 -24.26 -22.43 18.37
CA ALA A 408 -25.56 -22.68 17.74
C ALA A 408 -26.23 -23.97 18.27
N ALA A 409 -25.47 -24.96 18.73
CA ALA A 409 -26.00 -26.25 19.20
C ALA A 409 -27.14 -26.11 20.25
N PRO A 410 -27.07 -25.21 21.24
CA PRO A 410 -28.17 -25.02 22.19
C PRO A 410 -29.49 -24.55 21.57
N LEU A 411 -29.43 -23.88 20.39
CA LEU A 411 -30.59 -23.37 19.67
C LEU A 411 -31.40 -24.48 18.99
N LEU A 412 -30.83 -25.68 18.84
CA LEU A 412 -31.44 -26.85 18.24
C LEU A 412 -31.95 -27.86 19.27
N ALA A 413 -31.83 -27.55 20.57
CA ALA A 413 -32.25 -28.40 21.68
C ALA A 413 -33.69 -28.09 22.13
N GLY A 414 -34.25 -28.96 23.00
CA GLY A 414 -35.57 -28.77 23.63
C GLY A 414 -36.74 -28.82 22.63
N GLU A 415 -37.49 -27.74 22.52
CA GLU A 415 -38.63 -27.63 21.61
C GLU A 415 -38.23 -27.31 20.16
N ALA A 416 -36.98 -27.09 19.88
CA ALA A 416 -36.52 -26.70 18.54
C ALA A 416 -36.90 -27.70 17.44
N PRO A 417 -36.80 -29.03 17.59
CA PRO A 417 -37.23 -29.97 16.57
C PRO A 417 -38.71 -29.82 16.21
N ALA A 418 -39.60 -29.62 17.23
CA ALA A 418 -41.02 -29.41 17.00
C ALA A 418 -41.31 -28.07 16.26
N ILE A 419 -40.57 -26.99 16.64
CA ILE A 419 -40.66 -25.69 15.94
C ILE A 419 -40.20 -25.85 14.50
N LEU A 420 -39.10 -26.56 14.25
CA LEU A 420 -38.55 -26.79 12.91
C LEU A 420 -39.49 -27.61 12.05
N SER A 421 -40.22 -28.57 12.64
CA SER A 421 -41.25 -29.36 11.92
C SER A 421 -42.41 -28.48 11.43
N ASP A 422 -42.93 -27.57 12.26
CA ASP A 422 -43.99 -26.66 11.84
C ASP A 422 -43.50 -25.63 10.84
N LEU A 423 -42.26 -25.12 11.01
CA LEU A 423 -41.62 -24.23 10.05
C LEU A 423 -41.42 -24.93 8.70
N HIS A 424 -40.98 -26.18 8.69
CA HIS A 424 -40.82 -26.96 7.45
C HIS A 424 -42.16 -27.05 6.70
N ALA A 425 -43.23 -27.44 7.39
CA ALA A 425 -44.56 -27.57 6.77
C ALA A 425 -45.09 -26.22 6.25
N ALA A 426 -44.91 -25.14 7.01
CA ALA A 426 -45.33 -23.80 6.63
C ALA A 426 -44.56 -23.26 5.43
N LEU A 427 -43.25 -23.46 5.42
CA LEU A 427 -42.38 -23.02 4.32
C LEU A 427 -42.58 -23.85 3.06
N ASP A 428 -42.86 -25.16 3.18
CA ASP A 428 -43.14 -26.03 2.04
C ASP A 428 -44.44 -25.62 1.31
N ALA A 429 -45.39 -25.03 2.04
CA ALA A 429 -46.68 -24.55 1.50
C ALA A 429 -46.60 -23.12 0.88
N VAL A 430 -45.44 -22.44 0.92
CA VAL A 430 -45.30 -21.11 0.31
C VAL A 430 -45.18 -21.25 -1.21
N ASP A 431 -46.03 -20.57 -1.98
CA ASP A 431 -45.96 -20.60 -3.45
C ASP A 431 -44.80 -19.73 -3.98
N ASP A 432 -44.77 -18.46 -3.58
CA ASP A 432 -43.74 -17.48 -3.97
C ASP A 432 -42.62 -17.48 -2.93
N TRP A 433 -41.40 -17.86 -3.37
CA TRP A 433 -40.22 -17.94 -2.46
C TRP A 433 -39.52 -16.61 -2.35
N ASP A 434 -40.19 -15.60 -1.80
CA ASP A 434 -39.69 -14.26 -1.56
C ASP A 434 -39.67 -13.88 -0.05
N THR A 435 -39.00 -12.80 0.26
CA THR A 435 -38.80 -12.36 1.65
C THR A 435 -40.13 -12.14 2.39
N GLU A 436 -41.14 -11.54 1.71
CA GLU A 436 -42.44 -11.20 2.33
C GLU A 436 -43.26 -12.44 2.68
N ALA A 437 -43.40 -13.35 1.71
CA ALA A 437 -44.12 -14.60 1.92
C ALA A 437 -43.45 -15.51 2.95
N LEU A 438 -42.12 -15.60 2.92
CA LEU A 438 -41.33 -16.38 3.88
C LEU A 438 -41.42 -15.78 5.30
N GLU A 439 -41.38 -14.45 5.44
CA GLU A 439 -41.60 -13.81 6.73
C GLU A 439 -43.00 -14.07 7.28
N ALA A 440 -44.04 -13.98 6.43
CA ALA A 440 -45.41 -14.27 6.82
C ALA A 440 -45.58 -15.72 7.31
N ALA A 441 -45.00 -16.71 6.62
CA ALA A 441 -45.03 -18.10 7.02
C ALA A 441 -44.36 -18.34 8.38
N VAL A 442 -43.15 -17.82 8.59
CA VAL A 442 -42.40 -17.98 9.88
C VAL A 442 -43.14 -17.27 11.00
N ARG A 443 -43.72 -16.10 10.74
CA ARG A 443 -44.50 -15.33 11.72
C ARG A 443 -45.78 -16.08 12.10
N GLY A 444 -46.49 -16.67 11.13
CA GLY A 444 -47.66 -17.49 11.37
C GLY A 444 -47.39 -18.69 12.30
N VAL A 445 -46.26 -19.36 12.11
CA VAL A 445 -45.81 -20.44 13.02
C VAL A 445 -45.54 -19.91 14.43
N ALA A 446 -44.85 -18.77 14.56
CA ALA A 446 -44.59 -18.19 15.87
C ALA A 446 -45.88 -17.82 16.60
N GLU A 447 -46.84 -17.22 15.93
CA GLU A 447 -48.15 -16.85 16.45
C GLU A 447 -48.98 -18.09 16.88
N SER A 448 -49.04 -19.12 16.05
CA SER A 448 -49.76 -20.35 16.34
C SER A 448 -49.25 -21.11 17.57
N ARG A 449 -47.93 -20.97 17.82
CA ARG A 449 -47.26 -21.52 19.02
C ARG A 449 -47.25 -20.58 20.22
N GLY A 450 -47.72 -19.35 20.06
CA GLY A 450 -47.72 -18.35 21.14
C GLY A 450 -46.33 -17.92 21.57
N VAL A 451 -45.34 -17.98 20.63
CA VAL A 451 -43.94 -17.59 20.91
C VAL A 451 -43.58 -16.34 20.17
N LYS A 452 -42.50 -15.65 20.60
CA LYS A 452 -41.95 -14.49 19.87
C LYS A 452 -41.29 -14.95 18.57
N LEU A 453 -41.36 -14.13 17.50
CA LEU A 453 -40.69 -14.40 16.21
C LEU A 453 -39.27 -14.87 16.36
N GLY A 454 -38.47 -14.22 17.26
CA GLY A 454 -37.09 -14.61 17.51
C GLY A 454 -36.90 -16.03 18.04
N GLN A 455 -37.89 -16.57 18.78
CA GLN A 455 -37.84 -17.93 19.28
C GLN A 455 -38.09 -18.99 18.18
N ALA A 456 -38.83 -18.65 17.12
CA ALA A 456 -38.95 -19.47 15.93
C ALA A 456 -37.76 -19.27 14.97
N ALA A 457 -37.29 -18.06 14.83
CA ALA A 457 -36.21 -17.70 13.89
C ALA A 457 -34.82 -18.21 14.34
N GLN A 458 -34.55 -18.36 15.63
CA GLN A 458 -33.22 -18.81 16.10
C GLN A 458 -32.94 -20.29 15.80
N PRO A 459 -33.83 -21.25 16.06
CA PRO A 459 -33.66 -22.64 15.59
C PRO A 459 -33.53 -22.72 14.08
N LEU A 460 -34.37 -21.97 13.35
CA LEU A 460 -34.30 -21.89 11.89
C LEU A 460 -32.93 -21.44 11.39
N ARG A 461 -32.37 -20.38 11.99
CA ARG A 461 -31.04 -19.87 11.66
C ARG A 461 -29.95 -20.94 11.89
N ALA A 462 -29.99 -21.59 13.05
CA ALA A 462 -29.03 -22.64 13.37
C ALA A 462 -29.15 -23.83 12.38
N ALA A 463 -30.36 -24.21 12.01
CA ALA A 463 -30.60 -25.28 11.02
C ALA A 463 -30.10 -24.91 9.62
N LEU A 464 -30.34 -23.66 9.16
CA LEU A 464 -29.97 -23.20 7.83
C LEU A 464 -28.51 -22.87 7.64
N THR A 465 -27.84 -22.40 8.69
CA THR A 465 -26.46 -21.86 8.57
C THR A 465 -25.40 -22.58 9.39
N GLY A 466 -25.82 -23.43 10.34
CA GLY A 466 -24.95 -24.03 11.34
C GLY A 466 -24.46 -23.06 12.41
N ARG A 467 -24.87 -21.78 12.36
CA ARG A 467 -24.33 -20.69 13.18
C ARG A 467 -25.40 -19.97 13.99
N LYS A 468 -25.00 -19.41 15.13
CA LYS A 468 -25.86 -18.57 15.96
C LYS A 468 -26.19 -17.21 15.33
N THR A 469 -25.30 -16.69 14.51
CA THR A 469 -25.41 -15.40 13.81
C THR A 469 -25.33 -15.60 12.29
N SER A 470 -26.13 -14.86 11.55
CA SER A 470 -26.16 -14.87 10.07
C SER A 470 -26.71 -13.52 9.57
N PRO A 471 -26.79 -13.30 8.25
CA PRO A 471 -27.64 -12.27 7.68
C PRO A 471 -29.09 -12.37 8.13
N GLY A 472 -29.99 -11.54 7.60
CA GLY A 472 -31.43 -11.69 7.81
C GLY A 472 -31.89 -13.12 7.49
N ILE A 473 -32.68 -13.72 8.37
CA ILE A 473 -33.06 -15.14 8.18
C ILE A 473 -33.84 -15.34 6.89
N PHE A 474 -34.61 -14.35 6.49
CA PHE A 474 -35.41 -14.39 5.25
C PHE A 474 -34.49 -14.23 4.02
N ASP A 475 -33.46 -13.39 4.10
CA ASP A 475 -32.43 -13.30 3.06
C ASP A 475 -31.69 -14.64 2.89
N VAL A 476 -31.39 -15.33 4.00
CA VAL A 476 -30.77 -16.66 3.98
C VAL A 476 -31.67 -17.68 3.29
N LEU A 477 -32.98 -17.69 3.57
CA LEU A 477 -33.96 -18.59 2.90
C LEU A 477 -34.01 -18.33 1.38
N VAL A 478 -34.06 -17.05 0.98
CA VAL A 478 -34.10 -16.68 -0.44
C VAL A 478 -32.79 -17.11 -1.13
N LEU A 479 -31.64 -16.87 -0.54
CA LEU A 479 -30.33 -17.22 -1.10
C LEU A 479 -30.10 -18.72 -1.23
N LEU A 480 -30.56 -19.52 -0.27
CA LEU A 480 -30.45 -20.98 -0.31
C LEU A 480 -31.47 -21.59 -1.27
N GLY A 481 -32.59 -20.92 -1.51
CA GLY A 481 -33.71 -21.45 -2.27
C GLY A 481 -34.52 -22.51 -1.48
N ARG A 482 -35.65 -22.89 -2.04
CA ARG A 482 -36.64 -23.80 -1.41
C ARG A 482 -36.02 -25.16 -1.05
N GLU A 483 -35.48 -25.84 -2.06
CA GLU A 483 -34.99 -27.22 -1.91
C GLU A 483 -33.92 -27.36 -0.83
N GLU A 484 -32.91 -26.51 -0.87
CA GLU A 484 -31.80 -26.53 0.08
C GLU A 484 -32.28 -26.13 1.47
N SER A 485 -33.14 -25.12 1.59
CA SER A 485 -33.68 -24.67 2.88
C SER A 485 -34.47 -25.74 3.59
N LEU A 486 -35.45 -26.35 2.86
CA LEU A 486 -36.26 -27.42 3.44
C LEU A 486 -35.42 -28.65 3.80
N GLY A 487 -34.48 -29.01 2.95
CA GLY A 487 -33.56 -30.10 3.23
C GLY A 487 -32.71 -29.89 4.49
N ARG A 488 -32.18 -28.68 4.71
CA ARG A 488 -31.40 -28.35 5.94
C ARG A 488 -32.28 -28.40 7.18
N ILE A 489 -33.52 -27.95 7.10
CA ILE A 489 -34.49 -28.05 8.17
C ILE A 489 -34.77 -29.50 8.50
N ALA A 490 -35.08 -30.34 7.46
CA ALA A 490 -35.35 -31.75 7.63
C ALA A 490 -34.21 -32.55 8.29
N ASP A 491 -32.94 -32.20 7.97
CA ASP A 491 -31.75 -32.80 8.62
C ASP A 491 -31.72 -32.58 10.15
N ARG A 492 -32.50 -31.62 10.70
CA ARG A 492 -32.55 -31.27 12.13
C ARG A 492 -33.85 -31.68 12.82
N MET A 493 -34.84 -32.16 12.04
CA MET A 493 -36.06 -32.71 12.62
C MET A 493 -35.90 -34.16 13.08
N ALA A 494 -34.95 -34.88 12.44
CA ALA A 494 -34.69 -36.31 12.70
C ALA A 494 -33.58 -36.57 13.71
N ALA A 495 -32.91 -35.53 14.20
CA ALA A 495 -31.84 -35.61 15.19
C ALA A 495 -32.36 -35.30 16.58
#